data_9f1c8aa2ced476e0a881da32465626cf
#
_entry.id   9f1c8aa2ced476e0a881da32465626cf
#
_cell.length_a   1.000
_cell.length_b   1.000
_cell.length_c   1.000
_cell.angle_alpha   90.00
_cell.angle_beta   90.00
_cell.angle_gamma   90.00
#
_symmetry.space_group_name_H-M   'P 1'
#
loop_
_entity.id
_entity.type
_entity.pdbx_description
1 polymer ?
#
loop_
_entity_poly.entity_id
_entity_poly.type
_entity_poly.pdbx_seq_one_letter_code
_entity_poly.pdbx_strand_id
1 'polypeptide(L)'
;MRKSTKYLAAVAVIAIGAASPFVVAAQTMQKSPARLADVMSGVQFRHSKLWTAGQQKNWELASYELELVKSSLNEAIALYTDIPVENITMIDPPIKSIESAIAARNSAAFGKAFGDLTTGCNSCHQSVGRGFIVMTAPTASPFGNQSFAPRPGQGKDATRR
;
A
#
# COMPACT_ATOMS: atom_id res chain seq x y z
N MET A 1 -65.03 58.31 34.07
CA MET A 1 -63.57 58.12 34.06
C MET A 1 -63.28 56.72 33.54
N ARG A 2 -62.84 56.59 32.29
CA ARG A 2 -62.56 55.27 31.60
C ARG A 2 -61.07 55.03 31.65
N LYS A 3 -60.62 53.96 32.29
CA LYS A 3 -59.23 53.51 32.33
C LYS A 3 -59.00 52.57 31.13
N SER A 4 -58.20 52.98 30.18
CA SER A 4 -57.76 52.16 29.06
C SER A 4 -56.60 51.27 29.50
N THR A 5 -56.80 49.98 29.48
CA THR A 5 -55.75 48.97 29.71
C THR A 5 -55.10 48.59 28.34
N LYS A 6 -53.82 48.96 28.15
CA LYS A 6 -53.06 48.64 26.98
C LYS A 6 -52.44 47.25 27.18
N TYR A 7 -52.85 46.27 26.36
CA TYR A 7 -52.23 44.96 26.29
C TYR A 7 -50.98 45.02 25.36
N LEU A 8 -49.84 44.82 25.96
CA LEU A 8 -48.59 44.62 25.24
C LEU A 8 -48.54 43.14 24.82
N ALA A 9 -48.70 42.90 23.53
CA ALA A 9 -48.46 41.57 22.94
C ALA A 9 -46.95 41.35 22.71
N ALA A 10 -46.35 40.46 23.49
CA ALA A 10 -44.99 40.03 23.29
C ALA A 10 -44.96 39.00 22.13
N VAL A 11 -44.32 39.36 21.02
CA VAL A 11 -44.06 38.45 19.90
C VAL A 11 -42.79 37.69 20.22
N ALA A 12 -42.92 36.38 20.52
CA ALA A 12 -41.81 35.48 20.67
C ALA A 12 -41.35 35.06 19.27
N VAL A 13 -40.15 35.51 18.85
CA VAL A 13 -39.50 35.05 17.63
C VAL A 13 -38.78 33.73 17.94
N ILE A 14 -39.36 32.63 17.49
CA ILE A 14 -38.70 31.31 17.54
C ILE A 14 -37.71 31.25 16.37
N ALA A 15 -36.39 31.37 16.68
CA ALA A 15 -35.34 31.14 15.76
C ALA A 15 -35.21 29.61 15.52
N ILE A 16 -35.74 29.09 14.40
CA ILE A 16 -35.52 27.73 13.95
C ILE A 16 -34.10 27.66 13.37
N GLY A 17 -33.15 27.16 14.18
CA GLY A 17 -31.82 26.89 13.75
C GLY A 17 -31.86 25.77 12.69
N ALA A 18 -31.60 26.10 11.42
CA ALA A 18 -31.42 25.15 10.34
C ALA A 18 -30.10 24.39 10.60
N ALA A 19 -30.19 23.17 11.16
CA ALA A 19 -29.09 22.26 11.23
C ALA A 19 -28.79 21.83 9.77
N SER A 20 -27.77 22.41 9.17
CA SER A 20 -27.27 21.97 7.86
C SER A 20 -26.73 20.55 8.02
N PRO A 21 -27.24 19.54 7.32
CA PRO A 21 -26.61 18.24 7.30
C PRO A 21 -25.25 18.39 6.59
N PHE A 22 -24.17 18.19 7.32
CA PHE A 22 -22.86 18.00 6.71
C PHE A 22 -22.90 16.69 5.91
N VAL A 23 -23.14 16.81 4.61
CA VAL A 23 -22.97 15.70 3.67
C VAL A 23 -21.48 15.48 3.55
N VAL A 24 -20.94 14.53 4.31
CA VAL A 24 -19.61 13.99 4.06
C VAL A 24 -19.70 13.23 2.73
N ALA A 25 -19.36 13.90 1.65
CA ALA A 25 -19.19 13.25 0.36
C ALA A 25 -18.07 12.22 0.51
N ALA A 26 -18.41 10.94 0.51
CA ALA A 26 -17.43 9.87 0.37
C ALA A 26 -16.68 10.13 -0.94
N GLN A 27 -15.41 10.53 -0.84
CA GLN A 27 -14.56 10.69 -2.01
C GLN A 27 -14.34 9.29 -2.59
N THR A 28 -15.08 8.98 -3.66
CA THR A 28 -14.81 7.80 -4.46
C THR A 28 -13.40 7.93 -5.02
N MET A 29 -12.52 6.99 -4.68
CA MET A 29 -11.17 6.95 -5.22
C MET A 29 -11.25 6.87 -6.74
N GLN A 30 -10.87 7.96 -7.40
CA GLN A 30 -11.01 8.08 -8.85
C GLN A 30 -9.94 7.23 -9.54
N LYS A 31 -10.39 6.25 -10.33
CA LYS A 31 -9.53 5.46 -11.21
C LYS A 31 -8.89 6.39 -12.24
N SER A 32 -7.55 6.49 -12.26
CA SER A 32 -6.82 7.22 -13.29
C SER A 32 -5.48 6.53 -13.59
N PRO A 33 -4.96 6.65 -14.83
CA PRO A 33 -3.63 6.10 -15.16
C PRO A 33 -2.50 6.69 -14.30
N ALA A 34 -2.58 7.96 -13.93
CA ALA A 34 -1.61 8.59 -13.04
C ALA A 34 -1.64 7.93 -11.65
N ARG A 35 -2.85 7.64 -11.11
CA ARG A 35 -2.98 6.96 -9.82
C ARG A 35 -2.37 5.56 -9.84
N LEU A 36 -2.53 4.79 -10.92
CA LEU A 36 -1.87 3.49 -11.07
C LEU A 36 -0.35 3.63 -11.09
N ALA A 37 0.18 4.63 -11.78
CA ALA A 37 1.61 4.90 -11.79
C ALA A 37 2.16 5.21 -10.40
N ASP A 38 1.40 5.94 -9.55
CA ASP A 38 1.78 6.21 -8.17
C ASP A 38 1.84 4.93 -7.34
N VAL A 39 0.82 4.06 -7.45
CA VAL A 39 0.80 2.76 -6.77
C VAL A 39 1.99 1.91 -7.22
N MET A 40 2.25 1.81 -8.53
CA MET A 40 3.36 1.03 -9.08
C MET A 40 4.73 1.61 -8.70
N SER A 41 4.86 2.93 -8.57
CA SER A 41 6.07 3.57 -8.02
C SER A 41 6.31 3.15 -6.57
N GLY A 42 5.24 3.05 -5.78
CA GLY A 42 5.29 2.48 -4.43
C GLY A 42 5.75 1.01 -4.45
N VAL A 43 5.21 0.18 -5.33
CA VAL A 43 5.65 -1.22 -5.50
C VAL A 43 7.12 -1.30 -5.85
N GLN A 44 7.61 -0.51 -6.81
CA GLN A 44 9.02 -0.47 -7.20
C GLN A 44 9.93 -0.08 -6.02
N PHE A 45 9.53 0.92 -5.25
CA PHE A 45 10.24 1.35 -4.06
C PHE A 45 10.32 0.22 -3.01
N ARG A 46 9.21 -0.48 -2.74
CA ARG A 46 9.14 -1.62 -1.82
C ARG A 46 9.94 -2.83 -2.32
N HIS A 47 9.88 -3.11 -3.62
CA HIS A 47 10.69 -4.15 -4.26
C HIS A 47 12.20 -3.93 -4.01
N SER A 48 12.68 -2.69 -4.18
CA SER A 48 14.08 -2.35 -3.88
C SER A 48 14.45 -2.52 -2.40
N LYS A 49 13.54 -2.14 -1.49
CA LYS A 49 13.76 -2.30 -0.04
C LYS A 49 13.74 -3.76 0.38
N LEU A 50 12.81 -4.56 -0.16
CA LEU A 50 12.72 -6.00 0.06
C LEU A 50 14.05 -6.68 -0.32
N TRP A 51 14.58 -6.39 -1.50
CA TRP A 51 15.88 -6.91 -1.94
C TRP A 51 16.99 -6.54 -0.97
N THR A 52 17.12 -5.26 -0.68
CA THR A 52 18.18 -4.75 0.19
C THR A 52 18.12 -5.36 1.60
N ALA A 53 16.91 -5.49 2.16
CA ALA A 53 16.69 -6.13 3.45
C ALA A 53 17.11 -7.61 3.45
N GLY A 54 16.73 -8.36 2.41
CA GLY A 54 17.08 -9.77 2.27
C GLY A 54 18.60 -9.98 2.10
N GLN A 55 19.27 -9.12 1.29
CA GLN A 55 20.72 -9.15 1.13
C GLN A 55 21.46 -8.89 2.45
N GLN A 56 20.93 -8.01 3.30
CA GLN A 56 21.46 -7.72 4.63
C GLN A 56 20.99 -8.74 5.70
N LYS A 57 20.22 -9.76 5.31
CA LYS A 57 19.64 -10.76 6.23
C LYS A 57 18.76 -10.16 7.32
N ASN A 58 18.20 -8.98 7.08
CA ASN A 58 17.21 -8.37 7.95
C ASN A 58 15.82 -8.93 7.58
N TRP A 59 15.56 -10.15 8.07
CA TRP A 59 14.37 -10.92 7.70
C TRP A 59 13.06 -10.29 8.16
N GLU A 60 13.09 -9.54 9.28
CA GLU A 60 11.92 -8.80 9.76
C GLU A 60 11.56 -7.65 8.82
N LEU A 61 12.57 -6.87 8.41
CA LEU A 61 12.37 -5.80 7.43
C LEU A 61 11.97 -6.38 6.06
N ALA A 62 12.57 -7.50 5.66
CA ALA A 62 12.21 -8.19 4.41
C ALA A 62 10.73 -8.64 4.44
N SER A 63 10.28 -9.24 5.54
CA SER A 63 8.87 -9.63 5.72
C SER A 63 7.94 -8.41 5.65
N TYR A 64 8.28 -7.33 6.34
CA TYR A 64 7.51 -6.09 6.32
C TYR A 64 7.38 -5.50 4.92
N GLU A 65 8.49 -5.40 4.18
CA GLU A 65 8.46 -4.84 2.81
C GLU A 65 7.71 -5.77 1.83
N LEU A 66 7.76 -7.09 2.02
CA LEU A 66 6.99 -8.05 1.22
C LEU A 66 5.48 -7.86 1.44
N GLU A 67 5.03 -7.70 2.69
CA GLU A 67 3.62 -7.41 2.98
C GLU A 67 3.15 -6.11 2.34
N LEU A 68 4.01 -5.09 2.29
CA LEU A 68 3.68 -3.84 1.62
C LEU A 68 3.63 -3.97 0.10
N VAL A 69 4.48 -4.81 -0.51
CA VAL A 69 4.37 -5.16 -1.94
C VAL A 69 3.02 -5.82 -2.22
N LYS A 70 2.65 -6.83 -1.43
CA LYS A 70 1.36 -7.54 -1.55
C LYS A 70 0.18 -6.58 -1.44
N SER A 71 0.19 -5.74 -0.40
CA SER A 71 -0.87 -4.75 -0.16
C SER A 71 -1.04 -3.79 -1.33
N SER A 72 0.07 -3.26 -1.87
CA SER A 72 0.03 -2.33 -3.01
C SER A 72 -0.43 -3.01 -4.30
N LEU A 73 -0.05 -4.26 -4.54
CA LEU A 73 -0.56 -5.03 -5.68
C LEU A 73 -2.06 -5.28 -5.55
N ASN A 74 -2.55 -5.65 -4.37
CA ASN A 74 -3.98 -5.80 -4.11
C ASN A 74 -4.76 -4.49 -4.30
N GLU A 75 -4.18 -3.35 -3.88
CA GLU A 75 -4.76 -2.02 -4.15
C GLU A 75 -4.87 -1.76 -5.66
N ALA A 76 -3.81 -2.05 -6.41
CA ALA A 76 -3.82 -1.89 -7.87
C ALA A 76 -4.94 -2.70 -8.53
N ILE A 77 -5.12 -3.96 -8.11
CA ILE A 77 -6.18 -4.84 -8.60
C ILE A 77 -7.56 -4.30 -8.26
N ALA A 78 -7.78 -3.90 -7.03
CA ALA A 78 -9.07 -3.38 -6.57
C ALA A 78 -9.47 -2.10 -7.30
N LEU A 79 -8.49 -1.25 -7.66
CA LEU A 79 -8.73 0.02 -8.35
C LEU A 79 -8.81 -0.12 -9.87
N TYR A 80 -8.16 -1.14 -10.47
CA TYR A 80 -7.98 -1.28 -11.91
C TYR A 80 -8.40 -2.68 -12.38
N THR A 81 -9.70 -2.88 -12.49
CA THR A 81 -10.32 -4.15 -12.88
C THR A 81 -10.00 -4.61 -14.32
N ASP A 82 -9.35 -3.77 -15.10
CA ASP A 82 -8.85 -4.07 -16.46
C ASP A 82 -7.48 -4.76 -16.43
N ILE A 83 -6.84 -4.86 -15.26
CA ILE A 83 -5.64 -5.68 -15.11
C ILE A 83 -6.10 -7.15 -15.12
N PRO A 84 -5.64 -7.98 -16.07
CA PRO A 84 -6.04 -9.37 -16.13
C PRO A 84 -5.65 -10.12 -14.85
N VAL A 85 -6.58 -10.93 -14.31
CA VAL A 85 -6.37 -11.69 -13.07
C VAL A 85 -5.18 -12.63 -13.19
N GLU A 86 -4.93 -13.16 -14.39
CA GLU A 86 -3.80 -14.05 -14.71
C GLU A 86 -2.45 -13.39 -14.40
N ASN A 87 -2.35 -12.08 -14.58
CA ASN A 87 -1.13 -11.33 -14.30
C ASN A 87 -0.80 -11.28 -12.81
N ILE A 88 -1.80 -11.45 -11.97
CA ILE A 88 -1.68 -11.42 -10.51
C ILE A 88 -1.38 -12.82 -10.00
N THR A 89 -2.09 -13.84 -10.48
CA THR A 89 -1.85 -15.23 -10.10
C THR A 89 -0.44 -15.68 -10.48
N MET A 90 0.17 -15.06 -11.49
CA MET A 90 1.57 -15.28 -11.89
C MET A 90 2.57 -14.82 -10.81
N ILE A 91 2.21 -13.84 -9.99
CA ILE A 91 3.09 -13.27 -8.96
C ILE A 91 2.95 -14.00 -7.62
N ASP A 92 1.84 -14.71 -7.37
CA ASP A 92 1.59 -15.42 -6.12
C ASP A 92 2.64 -16.50 -5.78
N PRO A 93 3.05 -17.41 -6.71
CA PRO A 93 4.05 -18.40 -6.39
C PRO A 93 5.40 -17.82 -5.92
N PRO A 94 6.00 -16.84 -6.61
CA PRO A 94 7.24 -16.24 -6.14
C PRO A 94 7.07 -15.50 -4.81
N ILE A 95 5.93 -14.86 -4.53
CA ILE A 95 5.65 -14.25 -3.23
C ILE A 95 5.69 -15.31 -2.12
N LYS A 96 4.98 -16.42 -2.28
CA LYS A 96 4.99 -17.55 -1.32
C LYS A 96 6.40 -18.14 -1.13
N SER A 97 7.18 -18.19 -2.21
CA SER A 97 8.57 -18.66 -2.15
C SER A 97 9.45 -17.70 -1.35
N ILE A 98 9.25 -16.38 -1.48
CA ILE A 98 9.95 -15.37 -0.67
C ILE A 98 9.54 -15.48 0.80
N GLU A 99 8.25 -15.64 1.11
CA GLU A 99 7.76 -15.84 2.47
C GLU A 99 8.45 -17.05 3.13
N SER A 100 8.50 -18.17 2.42
CA SER A 100 9.16 -19.40 2.88
C SER A 100 10.67 -19.20 3.10
N ALA A 101 11.34 -18.49 2.19
CA ALA A 101 12.76 -18.20 2.29
C ALA A 101 13.08 -17.26 3.47
N ILE A 102 12.25 -16.27 3.73
CA ILE A 102 12.33 -15.36 4.88
C ILE A 102 12.15 -16.14 6.18
N ALA A 103 11.11 -16.97 6.28
CA ALA A 103 10.84 -17.80 7.45
C ALA A 103 12.01 -18.77 7.76
N ALA A 104 12.58 -19.37 6.71
CA ALA A 104 13.74 -20.24 6.82
C ALA A 104 15.07 -19.47 6.98
N ARG A 105 15.08 -18.14 6.90
CA ARG A 105 16.27 -17.29 6.87
C ARG A 105 17.31 -17.73 5.84
N ASN A 106 16.83 -18.21 4.68
CA ASN A 106 17.65 -18.78 3.63
C ASN A 106 17.91 -17.76 2.52
N SER A 107 19.12 -17.18 2.50
CA SER A 107 19.50 -16.15 1.52
C SER A 107 19.55 -16.64 0.08
N ALA A 108 19.93 -17.90 -0.17
CA ALA A 108 19.99 -18.45 -1.52
C ALA A 108 18.59 -18.64 -2.11
N ALA A 109 17.67 -19.23 -1.32
CA ALA A 109 16.27 -19.36 -1.69
C ALA A 109 15.59 -18.01 -1.88
N PHE A 110 15.89 -17.04 -1.01
CA PHE A 110 15.39 -15.66 -1.13
C PHE A 110 15.84 -15.02 -2.45
N GLY A 111 17.14 -15.09 -2.78
CA GLY A 111 17.66 -14.49 -4.02
C GLY A 111 17.01 -15.08 -5.26
N LYS A 112 16.82 -16.43 -5.30
CA LYS A 112 16.11 -17.10 -6.40
C LYS A 112 14.65 -16.62 -6.49
N ALA A 113 13.91 -16.67 -5.40
CA ALA A 113 12.49 -16.30 -5.36
C ALA A 113 12.27 -14.83 -5.72
N PHE A 114 13.20 -13.95 -5.32
CA PHE A 114 13.18 -12.54 -5.69
C PHE A 114 13.39 -12.33 -7.20
N GLY A 115 14.28 -13.10 -7.82
CA GLY A 115 14.45 -13.13 -9.26
C GLY A 115 13.17 -13.57 -9.99
N ASP A 116 12.51 -14.60 -9.48
CA ASP A 116 11.24 -15.09 -10.00
C ASP A 116 10.12 -14.03 -9.87
N LEU A 117 10.05 -13.30 -8.74
CA LEU A 117 9.14 -12.17 -8.55
C LEU A 117 9.42 -11.05 -9.57
N THR A 118 10.69 -10.69 -9.74
CA THR A 118 11.10 -9.64 -10.69
C THR A 118 10.71 -10.03 -12.14
N THR A 119 10.86 -11.30 -12.49
CA THR A 119 10.42 -11.84 -13.78
C THR A 119 8.90 -11.74 -13.94
N GLY A 120 8.13 -12.06 -12.89
CA GLY A 120 6.67 -11.91 -12.87
C GLY A 120 6.24 -10.46 -13.07
N CYS A 121 6.90 -9.50 -12.41
CA CYS A 121 6.65 -8.08 -12.63
C CYS A 121 6.84 -7.68 -14.11
N ASN A 122 7.93 -8.11 -14.72
CA ASN A 122 8.23 -7.81 -16.12
C ASN A 122 7.22 -8.45 -17.08
N SER A 123 6.80 -9.66 -16.80
CA SER A 123 5.78 -10.37 -17.61
C SER A 123 4.43 -9.63 -17.55
N CYS A 124 4.03 -9.17 -16.35
CA CYS A 124 2.84 -8.34 -16.19
C CYS A 124 2.97 -7.03 -16.99
N HIS A 125 4.10 -6.32 -16.87
CA HIS A 125 4.33 -5.07 -17.63
C HIS A 125 4.20 -5.29 -19.14
N GLN A 126 4.72 -6.39 -19.66
CA GLN A 126 4.60 -6.73 -21.07
C GLN A 126 3.14 -6.96 -21.47
N SER A 127 2.39 -7.75 -20.69
CA SER A 127 1.00 -8.12 -21.01
C SER A 127 0.04 -6.93 -21.03
N VAL A 128 0.33 -5.89 -20.21
CA VAL A 128 -0.48 -4.67 -20.16
C VAL A 128 0.06 -3.53 -21.04
N GLY A 129 0.97 -3.82 -21.98
CA GLY A 129 1.54 -2.85 -22.91
C GLY A 129 2.51 -1.84 -22.25
N ARG A 130 3.15 -2.24 -21.14
CA ARG A 130 4.13 -1.43 -20.39
C ARG A 130 5.51 -2.07 -20.40
N GLY A 131 5.82 -2.90 -21.39
CA GLY A 131 7.10 -3.63 -21.51
C GLY A 131 8.35 -2.75 -21.55
N PHE A 132 8.20 -1.44 -21.75
CA PHE A 132 9.29 -0.46 -21.60
C PHE A 132 9.67 -0.16 -20.14
N ILE A 133 8.87 -0.62 -19.16
CA ILE A 133 9.19 -0.56 -17.72
C ILE A 133 9.78 -1.90 -17.34
N VAL A 134 11.11 -1.94 -17.19
CA VAL A 134 11.83 -3.18 -16.89
C VAL A 134 12.36 -3.13 -15.45
N MET A 135 11.84 -4.03 -14.63
CA MET A 135 12.29 -4.22 -13.25
C MET A 135 13.57 -5.06 -13.22
N THR A 136 14.48 -4.72 -12.32
CA THR A 136 15.73 -5.45 -12.07
C THR A 136 16.00 -5.54 -10.57
N ALA A 137 16.78 -6.53 -10.14
CA ALA A 137 17.33 -6.53 -8.79
C ALA A 137 18.36 -5.40 -8.66
N PRO A 138 18.28 -4.56 -7.60
CA PRO A 138 19.26 -3.50 -7.40
C PRO A 138 20.67 -4.05 -7.18
N THR A 139 21.66 -3.44 -7.81
CA THR A 139 23.09 -3.79 -7.63
C THR A 139 23.70 -3.13 -6.39
N ALA A 140 23.06 -2.04 -5.90
CA ALA A 140 23.42 -1.32 -4.67
C ALA A 140 22.14 -0.79 -4.02
N SER A 141 22.19 -0.48 -2.71
CA SER A 141 21.07 0.15 -2.03
C SER A 141 20.91 1.59 -2.51
N PRO A 142 19.75 1.99 -3.05
CA PRO A 142 19.48 3.37 -3.43
C PRO A 142 19.11 4.27 -2.22
N PHE A 143 19.11 3.72 -1.00
CA PHE A 143 18.64 4.40 0.21
C PHE A 143 19.80 4.84 1.09
N GLY A 144 20.19 6.12 0.99
CA GLY A 144 21.26 6.70 1.81
C GLY A 144 20.84 7.09 3.23
N ASN A 145 19.55 7.13 3.51
CA ASN A 145 18.98 7.60 4.78
C ASN A 145 18.33 6.50 5.63
N GLN A 146 18.53 5.22 5.28
CA GLN A 146 18.00 4.06 6.01
C GLN A 146 19.08 3.00 6.16
N SER A 147 19.25 2.49 7.40
CA SER A 147 20.06 1.28 7.66
C SER A 147 19.21 0.03 7.41
N PHE A 148 19.74 -0.90 6.63
CA PHE A 148 19.12 -2.20 6.38
C PHE A 148 19.75 -3.32 7.22
N ALA A 149 20.80 -3.04 7.98
CA ALA A 149 21.41 -4.01 8.87
C ALA A 149 20.41 -4.48 9.95
N PRO A 150 20.35 -5.78 10.28
CA PRO A 150 19.54 -6.27 11.38
C PRO A 150 20.01 -5.66 12.71
N ARG A 151 19.06 -5.28 13.58
CA ARG A 151 19.40 -4.76 14.91
C ARG A 151 19.55 -5.90 15.91
N PRO A 152 20.52 -5.85 16.85
CA PRO A 152 20.63 -6.82 17.93
C PRO A 152 19.31 -6.85 18.74
N GLY A 153 18.75 -8.05 18.93
CA GLY A 153 17.50 -8.24 19.70
C GLY A 153 16.20 -8.23 18.89
N GLN A 154 16.21 -7.82 17.62
CA GLN A 154 15.07 -8.03 16.74
C GLN A 154 14.86 -9.55 16.50
N GLY A 155 13.63 -10.01 16.55
CA GLY A 155 13.28 -11.42 16.36
C GLY A 155 12.96 -12.20 17.63
N LYS A 156 13.10 -11.61 18.81
CA LYS A 156 12.66 -12.24 20.08
C LYS A 156 11.27 -11.79 20.53
N ASP A 157 10.75 -10.68 20.00
CA ASP A 157 9.46 -10.09 20.40
C ASP A 157 8.31 -10.32 19.42
N ALA A 158 8.52 -10.92 18.26
CA ALA A 158 7.46 -11.15 17.27
C ALA A 158 6.40 -12.18 17.73
N THR A 159 6.64 -12.89 18.83
CA THR A 159 5.71 -13.87 19.42
C THR A 159 4.80 -13.27 20.50
N ARG A 160 4.84 -11.95 20.70
CA ARG A 160 4.14 -11.29 21.82
C ARG A 160 3.04 -10.29 21.43
N ARG A 161 2.52 -10.38 20.17
CA ARG A 161 1.34 -9.60 19.75
C ARG A 161 0.24 -10.48 19.21
#